data_bcf40f1be08593a30cf7b05299fba608
#
_entry.id   bcf40f1be08593a30cf7b05299fba608
#
_cell.length_a   1.000
_cell.length_b   1.000
_cell.length_c   1.000
_cell.angle_alpha   90.00
_cell.angle_beta   90.00
_cell.angle_gamma   90.00
#
_symmetry.space_group_name_H-M   'P 1'
#
loop_
_entity.id
_entity.type
_entity.pdbx_description
1 polymer ?
#
loop_
_entity_poly.entity_id
_entity_poly.type
_entity_poly.pdbx_seq_one_letter_code
_entity_poly.pdbx_strand_id
1 'polypeptide(L)'
;MSTALPKTSTASNHYDVIIIGAGLAGLSSAVRLGMFGLKVLILEKHYVVGGLNSFYAKGGRKFDVGLHALTNFPSESSGKSSPLLKLCRQLRIPLDSLNLLEQSSSRISFGEIDLCFNNDFEYFLTEVEKVFPKEKDRFQKLLSKMVEFPAYSVDAKEI
;
A
#
# COMPACT_ATOMS: atom_id res chain seq x y z
N MET A 1 5.81 -33.35 -5.32
CA MET A 1 6.60 -33.42 -4.09
C MET A 1 5.77 -32.77 -2.96
N SER A 2 5.29 -33.63 -2.05
CA SER A 2 4.50 -33.20 -0.88
C SER A 2 5.45 -32.70 0.19
N THR A 3 5.49 -31.39 0.44
CA THR A 3 6.18 -30.82 1.59
C THR A 3 5.28 -30.97 2.80
N ALA A 4 5.54 -31.97 3.60
CA ALA A 4 4.93 -32.14 4.90
C ALA A 4 5.28 -30.94 5.79
N LEU A 5 4.25 -30.29 6.36
CA LEU A 5 4.41 -29.25 7.37
C LEU A 5 5.18 -29.80 8.58
N PRO A 6 6.08 -29.04 9.19
CA PRO A 6 6.82 -29.48 10.36
C PRO A 6 5.86 -29.78 11.51
N LYS A 7 6.06 -30.94 12.14
CA LYS A 7 5.30 -31.38 13.31
C LYS A 7 5.44 -30.35 14.44
N THR A 8 4.31 -29.91 14.95
CA THR A 8 4.17 -29.01 16.09
C THR A 8 4.96 -29.52 17.30
N SER A 9 5.98 -28.76 17.72
CA SER A 9 6.49 -28.87 19.09
C SER A 9 5.35 -28.51 20.06
N THR A 10 5.29 -29.17 21.22
CA THR A 10 4.40 -28.88 22.34
C THR A 10 4.74 -27.49 22.91
N ALA A 11 4.52 -26.46 22.12
CA ALA A 11 4.64 -25.09 22.55
C ALA A 11 3.46 -24.77 23.46
N SER A 12 3.73 -24.15 24.62
CA SER A 12 2.71 -23.63 25.53
C SER A 12 1.63 -22.89 24.73
N ASN A 13 0.35 -23.26 24.91
CA ASN A 13 -0.82 -22.63 24.26
C ASN A 13 -1.11 -21.23 24.80
N HIS A 14 -0.15 -20.57 25.43
CA HIS A 14 -0.29 -19.22 25.94
C HIS A 14 0.23 -18.22 24.94
N TYR A 15 -0.57 -17.20 24.67
CA TYR A 15 -0.22 -16.04 23.86
C TYR A 15 -0.47 -14.78 24.68
N ASP A 16 0.45 -13.80 24.58
CA ASP A 16 0.32 -12.52 25.26
C ASP A 16 -0.74 -11.64 24.58
N VAL A 17 -0.87 -11.77 23.24
CA VAL A 17 -1.81 -10.99 22.43
C VAL A 17 -2.44 -11.87 21.35
N ILE A 18 -3.73 -11.69 21.13
CA ILE A 18 -4.47 -12.29 20.02
C ILE A 18 -4.98 -11.16 19.12
N ILE A 19 -4.62 -11.22 17.83
CA ILE A 19 -5.05 -10.28 16.81
C ILE A 19 -6.05 -10.98 15.88
N ILE A 20 -7.21 -10.34 15.66
CA ILE A 20 -8.23 -10.85 14.76
C ILE A 20 -8.11 -10.12 13.41
N GLY A 21 -7.74 -10.87 12.39
CA GLY A 21 -7.54 -10.38 11.03
C GLY A 21 -6.07 -10.20 10.64
N ALA A 22 -5.66 -10.80 9.52
CA ALA A 22 -4.32 -10.73 8.94
C ALA A 22 -4.27 -9.78 7.73
N GLY A 23 -4.96 -8.64 7.79
CA GLY A 23 -4.76 -7.50 6.90
C GLY A 23 -3.51 -6.71 7.29
N LEU A 24 -3.17 -5.64 6.55
CA LEU A 24 -1.96 -4.85 6.79
C LEU A 24 -1.86 -4.35 8.23
N ALA A 25 -2.96 -3.87 8.81
CA ALA A 25 -2.98 -3.37 10.20
C ALA A 25 -2.66 -4.48 11.22
N GLY A 26 -3.32 -5.64 11.08
CA GLY A 26 -3.08 -6.78 11.98
C GLY A 26 -1.65 -7.33 11.86
N LEU A 27 -1.15 -7.47 10.65
CA LEU A 27 0.22 -7.92 10.39
C LEU A 27 1.25 -6.94 10.94
N SER A 28 1.08 -5.64 10.68
CA SER A 28 1.98 -4.60 11.19
C SER A 28 2.00 -4.55 12.71
N SER A 29 0.83 -4.66 13.34
CA SER A 29 0.71 -4.72 14.80
C SER A 29 1.42 -5.94 15.38
N ALA A 30 1.23 -7.12 14.76
CA ALA A 30 1.85 -8.35 15.20
C ALA A 30 3.38 -8.28 15.13
N VAL A 31 3.92 -7.76 14.01
CA VAL A 31 5.36 -7.56 13.85
C VAL A 31 5.90 -6.63 14.93
N ARG A 32 5.23 -5.50 15.18
CA ARG A 32 5.64 -4.54 16.23
C ARG A 32 5.63 -5.17 17.62
N LEU A 33 4.56 -5.85 17.97
CA LEU A 33 4.45 -6.53 19.29
C LEU A 33 5.50 -7.64 19.45
N GLY A 34 5.75 -8.42 18.39
CA GLY A 34 6.80 -9.42 18.37
C GLY A 34 8.20 -8.84 18.57
N MET A 35 8.47 -7.62 18.08
CA MET A 35 9.74 -6.92 18.32
C MET A 35 9.95 -6.56 19.80
N PHE A 36 8.89 -6.48 20.59
CA PHE A 36 8.95 -6.31 22.05
C PHE A 36 8.98 -7.65 22.81
N GLY A 37 9.16 -8.77 22.12
CA GLY A 37 9.25 -10.08 22.70
C GLY A 37 7.92 -10.72 23.09
N LEU A 38 6.79 -10.11 22.70
CA LEU A 38 5.45 -10.65 22.96
C LEU A 38 5.14 -11.81 22.03
N LYS A 39 4.50 -12.84 22.55
CA LYS A 39 4.02 -14.00 21.81
C LYS A 39 2.63 -13.67 21.24
N VAL A 40 2.58 -13.44 19.93
CA VAL A 40 1.37 -12.97 19.24
C VAL A 40 0.75 -14.10 18.43
N LEU A 41 -0.58 -14.26 18.55
CA LEU A 41 -1.38 -15.12 17.68
C LEU A 41 -2.22 -14.25 16.76
N ILE A 42 -2.20 -14.54 15.46
CA ILE A 42 -3.10 -13.91 14.49
C ILE A 42 -4.13 -14.95 14.05
N LEU A 43 -5.40 -14.57 14.12
CA LEU A 43 -6.53 -15.36 13.64
C LEU A 43 -7.05 -14.71 12.35
N GLU A 44 -7.00 -15.46 11.24
CA GLU A 44 -7.50 -15.02 9.95
C GLU A 44 -8.61 -15.97 9.47
N LYS A 45 -9.74 -15.38 9.03
CA LYS A 45 -10.89 -16.14 8.53
C LYS A 45 -10.70 -16.61 7.10
N HIS A 46 -10.01 -15.80 6.30
CA HIS A 46 -9.75 -16.11 4.89
C HIS A 46 -8.59 -17.10 4.75
N TYR A 47 -8.59 -17.88 3.68
CA TYR A 47 -7.51 -18.85 3.40
C TYR A 47 -6.20 -18.20 2.96
N VAL A 48 -6.22 -16.90 2.62
CA VAL A 48 -5.04 -16.10 2.24
C VAL A 48 -4.94 -14.90 3.16
N VAL A 49 -3.76 -14.64 3.70
CA VAL A 49 -3.47 -13.44 4.48
C VAL A 49 -3.31 -12.22 3.57
N GLY A 50 -3.43 -10.99 4.11
CA GLY A 50 -3.22 -9.75 3.37
C GLY A 50 -4.45 -8.85 3.32
N GLY A 51 -5.66 -9.36 3.62
CA GLY A 51 -6.90 -8.59 3.57
C GLY A 51 -7.17 -8.05 2.16
N LEU A 52 -7.34 -6.75 1.99
CA LEU A 52 -7.53 -6.12 0.66
C LEU A 52 -6.29 -6.19 -0.24
N ASN A 53 -5.12 -6.52 0.30
CA ASN A 53 -3.90 -6.74 -0.48
C ASN A 53 -3.65 -8.22 -0.79
N SER A 54 -4.70 -9.03 -0.74
CA SER A 54 -4.68 -10.44 -1.13
C SER A 54 -5.20 -10.65 -2.55
N PHE A 55 -5.30 -11.89 -2.96
CA PHE A 55 -5.87 -12.27 -4.25
C PHE A 55 -6.94 -13.35 -4.07
N TYR A 56 -7.79 -13.50 -5.09
CA TYR A 56 -8.69 -14.64 -5.20
C TYR A 56 -8.43 -15.39 -6.52
N ALA A 57 -8.83 -16.64 -6.57
CA ALA A 57 -8.69 -17.46 -7.77
C ALA A 57 -10.09 -17.81 -8.33
N LYS A 58 -10.25 -17.66 -9.65
CA LYS A 58 -11.46 -18.07 -10.37
C LYS A 58 -11.07 -18.64 -11.74
N GLY A 59 -11.57 -19.82 -12.08
CA GLY A 59 -11.30 -20.46 -13.37
C GLY A 59 -9.79 -20.68 -13.65
N GLY A 60 -8.99 -21.02 -12.64
CA GLY A 60 -7.54 -21.20 -12.76
C GLY A 60 -6.72 -19.92 -12.89
N ARG A 61 -7.35 -18.76 -12.84
CA ARG A 61 -6.69 -17.44 -12.90
C ARG A 61 -6.71 -16.77 -11.53
N LYS A 62 -5.65 -16.04 -11.21
CA LYS A 62 -5.56 -15.21 -10.01
C LYS A 62 -5.96 -13.79 -10.34
N PHE A 63 -6.74 -13.19 -9.46
CA PHE A 63 -7.19 -11.80 -9.52
C PHE A 63 -6.85 -11.15 -8.19
N ASP A 64 -6.29 -9.98 -8.27
CA ASP A 64 -5.96 -9.20 -7.09
C ASP A 64 -7.20 -8.46 -6.58
N VAL A 65 -7.30 -8.31 -5.27
CA VAL A 65 -8.46 -7.68 -4.62
C VAL A 65 -8.30 -6.16 -4.58
N GLY A 66 -7.07 -5.68 -4.36
CA GLY A 66 -6.76 -4.26 -4.20
C GLY A 66 -5.97 -3.67 -5.36
N LEU A 67 -5.67 -2.38 -5.24
CA LEU A 67 -4.80 -1.67 -6.18
C LEU A 67 -3.34 -2.09 -5.98
N HIS A 68 -2.63 -2.27 -7.07
CA HIS A 68 -1.19 -2.55 -7.08
C HIS A 68 -0.33 -1.29 -7.08
N ALA A 69 -0.94 -0.11 -7.28
CA ALA A 69 -0.22 1.15 -7.25
C ALA A 69 0.02 1.58 -5.80
N LEU A 70 1.28 1.77 -5.42
CA LEU A 70 1.66 2.43 -4.19
C LEU A 70 1.71 3.93 -4.44
N THR A 71 0.80 4.65 -3.79
CA THR A 71 0.85 6.12 -3.71
C THR A 71 1.84 6.53 -2.62
N ASN A 72 2.36 7.76 -2.72
CA ASN A 72 3.32 8.31 -1.74
C ASN A 72 4.62 7.49 -1.62
N PHE A 73 5.02 6.81 -2.67
CA PHE A 73 6.33 6.20 -2.73
C PHE A 73 7.41 7.29 -2.62
N PRO A 74 8.46 7.06 -1.83
CA PRO A 74 9.53 8.04 -1.72
C PRO A 74 10.28 8.15 -3.04
N SER A 75 10.09 9.26 -3.75
CA SER A 75 11.00 9.70 -4.80
C SER A 75 12.25 10.32 -4.16
N GLU A 76 13.32 10.48 -4.91
CA GLU A 76 14.51 11.21 -4.44
C GLU A 76 14.15 12.63 -3.98
N SER A 77 13.11 13.23 -4.57
CA SER A 77 12.59 14.57 -4.23
C SER A 77 11.75 14.61 -2.97
N SER A 78 11.13 13.52 -2.53
CA SER A 78 10.22 13.50 -1.37
C SER A 78 10.92 13.43 -0.01
N GLY A 79 12.24 13.34 0.00
CA GLY A 79 13.05 13.33 1.21
C GLY A 79 12.83 12.11 2.13
N LYS A 80 13.53 12.13 3.27
CA LYS A 80 13.54 11.00 4.25
C LYS A 80 12.25 10.86 5.06
N SER A 81 11.22 11.68 4.83
CA SER A 81 10.04 11.79 5.71
C SER A 81 8.76 11.11 5.18
N SER A 82 8.82 10.38 4.06
CA SER A 82 7.65 9.67 3.53
C SER A 82 7.03 8.73 4.58
N PRO A 83 5.69 8.74 4.77
CA PRO A 83 4.99 7.84 5.70
C PRO A 83 5.30 6.37 5.46
N LEU A 84 5.39 5.94 4.21
CA LEU A 84 5.75 4.57 3.85
C LEU A 84 7.16 4.21 4.29
N LEU A 85 8.14 5.11 4.11
CA LEU A 85 9.50 4.91 4.59
C LEU A 85 9.57 4.78 6.10
N LYS A 86 8.82 5.63 6.83
CA LYS A 86 8.75 5.55 8.30
C LYS A 86 8.20 4.18 8.72
N LEU A 87 7.12 3.73 8.09
CA LEU A 87 6.50 2.43 8.36
C LEU A 87 7.48 1.28 8.08
N CYS A 88 8.10 1.25 6.91
CA CYS A 88 9.08 0.22 6.55
C CYS A 88 10.23 0.16 7.55
N ARG A 89 10.76 1.30 7.99
CA ARG A 89 11.80 1.36 9.04
C ARG A 89 11.31 0.80 10.37
N GLN A 90 10.10 1.18 10.80
CA GLN A 90 9.51 0.68 12.03
C GLN A 90 9.28 -0.84 12.01
N LEU A 91 8.97 -1.39 10.85
CA LEU A 91 8.77 -2.83 10.64
C LEU A 91 10.05 -3.56 10.26
N ARG A 92 11.18 -2.86 10.14
CA ARG A 92 12.48 -3.40 9.68
C ARG A 92 12.39 -4.08 8.32
N ILE A 93 11.57 -3.54 7.42
CA ILE A 93 11.41 -4.01 6.04
C ILE A 93 12.37 -3.21 5.15
N PRO A 94 13.36 -3.84 4.52
CA PRO A 94 14.19 -3.17 3.52
C PRO A 94 13.37 -2.76 2.31
N LEU A 95 13.54 -1.54 1.81
CA LEU A 95 12.77 -1.06 0.66
C LEU A 95 13.01 -1.90 -0.60
N ASP A 96 14.22 -2.36 -0.81
CA ASP A 96 14.61 -3.18 -1.95
C ASP A 96 13.83 -4.51 -1.98
N SER A 97 13.39 -5.01 -0.81
CA SER A 97 12.58 -6.23 -0.72
C SER A 97 11.17 -6.08 -1.28
N LEU A 98 10.69 -4.85 -1.46
CA LEU A 98 9.37 -4.58 -2.01
C LEU A 98 9.32 -4.78 -3.54
N ASN A 99 10.47 -4.84 -4.21
CA ASN A 99 10.59 -5.00 -5.68
C ASN A 99 9.66 -4.05 -6.46
N LEU A 100 9.62 -2.79 -6.05
CA LEU A 100 8.75 -1.80 -6.66
C LEU A 100 9.27 -1.42 -8.04
N LEU A 101 8.36 -1.34 -8.99
CA LEU A 101 8.64 -0.89 -10.35
C LEU A 101 7.94 0.43 -10.58
N GLU A 102 8.56 1.28 -11.39
CA GLU A 102 7.94 2.51 -11.83
C GLU A 102 6.72 2.23 -12.70
N GLN A 103 5.64 2.99 -12.49
CA GLN A 103 4.43 2.87 -13.26
C GLN A 103 4.68 3.37 -14.69
N SER A 104 4.51 2.52 -15.68
CA SER A 104 4.66 2.90 -17.09
C SER A 104 3.48 3.76 -17.56
N SER A 105 2.24 3.34 -17.27
CA SER A 105 1.03 4.11 -17.58
C SER A 105 -0.19 3.55 -16.84
N SER A 106 -1.16 4.42 -16.58
CA SER A 106 -2.53 4.07 -16.21
C SER A 106 -3.50 4.78 -17.12
N ARG A 107 -4.72 4.22 -17.26
CA ARG A 107 -5.80 4.80 -18.06
C ARG A 107 -7.10 4.73 -17.30
N ILE A 108 -7.84 5.81 -17.32
CA ILE A 108 -9.23 5.88 -16.85
C ILE A 108 -10.10 6.07 -18.07
N SER A 109 -10.98 5.10 -18.35
CA SER A 109 -11.89 5.13 -19.49
C SER A 109 -13.32 5.34 -19.00
N PHE A 110 -14.03 6.33 -19.57
CA PHE A 110 -15.46 6.56 -19.30
C PHE A 110 -16.14 7.13 -20.52
N GLY A 111 -17.13 6.39 -21.04
CA GLY A 111 -17.73 6.70 -22.34
C GLY A 111 -16.71 6.68 -23.45
N GLU A 112 -16.68 7.76 -24.23
CA GLU A 112 -15.72 7.95 -25.33
C GLU A 112 -14.42 8.63 -24.87
N ILE A 113 -14.24 8.80 -23.56
CA ILE A 113 -13.10 9.52 -23.00
C ILE A 113 -12.10 8.55 -22.39
N ASP A 114 -10.85 8.70 -22.79
CA ASP A 114 -9.69 8.04 -22.18
C ASP A 114 -8.77 9.10 -21.60
N LEU A 115 -8.50 9.03 -20.30
CA LEU A 115 -7.53 9.85 -19.61
C LEU A 115 -6.34 8.97 -19.21
N CYS A 116 -5.18 9.23 -19.80
CA CYS A 116 -3.95 8.52 -19.50
C CYS A 116 -3.10 9.31 -18.50
N PHE A 117 -2.37 8.59 -17.64
CA PHE A 117 -1.42 9.20 -16.72
C PHE A 117 -0.34 8.20 -16.28
N ASN A 118 0.76 8.74 -15.79
CA ASN A 118 1.87 8.01 -15.20
C ASN A 118 2.46 8.83 -14.05
N ASN A 119 3.71 8.59 -13.67
CA ASN A 119 4.38 9.36 -12.61
C ASN A 119 4.83 10.76 -13.05
N ASP A 120 4.77 11.05 -14.34
CA ASP A 120 5.06 12.38 -14.88
C ASP A 120 3.82 13.28 -14.77
N PHE A 121 3.91 14.27 -13.91
CA PHE A 121 2.80 15.19 -13.64
C PHE A 121 2.52 16.12 -14.82
N GLU A 122 3.53 16.53 -15.57
CA GLU A 122 3.36 17.37 -16.76
C GLU A 122 2.64 16.61 -17.88
N TYR A 123 2.97 15.33 -18.03
CA TYR A 123 2.22 14.44 -18.92
C TYR A 123 0.73 14.37 -18.54
N PHE A 124 0.43 14.20 -17.24
CA PHE A 124 -0.95 14.19 -16.77
C PHE A 124 -1.69 15.49 -17.07
N LEU A 125 -1.05 16.66 -16.85
CA LEU A 125 -1.64 17.96 -17.19
C LEU A 125 -1.94 18.08 -18.68
N THR A 126 -1.04 17.62 -19.54
CA THR A 126 -1.22 17.61 -20.99
C THR A 126 -2.42 16.75 -21.41
N GLU A 127 -2.57 15.57 -20.83
CA GLU A 127 -3.70 14.69 -21.10
C GLU A 127 -5.03 15.29 -20.60
N VAL A 128 -5.04 15.93 -19.44
CA VAL A 128 -6.23 16.66 -18.93
C VAL A 128 -6.60 17.81 -19.87
N GLU A 129 -5.64 18.59 -20.34
CA GLU A 129 -5.89 19.68 -21.28
C GLU A 129 -6.45 19.18 -22.61
N LYS A 130 -5.92 18.08 -23.13
CA LYS A 130 -6.39 17.44 -24.36
C LYS A 130 -7.82 16.94 -24.25
N VAL A 131 -8.17 16.31 -23.13
CA VAL A 131 -9.49 15.71 -22.90
C VAL A 131 -10.52 16.74 -22.44
N PHE A 132 -10.11 17.73 -21.65
CA PHE A 132 -10.96 18.76 -21.05
C PHE A 132 -10.43 20.18 -21.30
N PRO A 133 -10.33 20.65 -22.56
CA PRO A 133 -9.66 21.92 -22.87
C PRO A 133 -10.29 23.14 -22.19
N LYS A 134 -11.60 23.11 -21.93
CA LYS A 134 -12.33 24.21 -21.26
C LYS A 134 -12.11 24.25 -19.74
N GLU A 135 -11.57 23.19 -19.15
CA GLU A 135 -11.39 23.08 -17.70
C GLU A 135 -9.94 23.29 -17.26
N LYS A 136 -9.02 23.54 -18.19
CA LYS A 136 -7.58 23.72 -17.93
C LYS A 136 -7.31 24.69 -16.76
N ASP A 137 -7.83 25.89 -16.87
CA ASP A 137 -7.56 26.96 -15.87
C ASP A 137 -8.16 26.62 -14.49
N ARG A 138 -9.33 25.99 -14.49
CA ARG A 138 -9.98 25.55 -13.25
C ARG A 138 -9.19 24.42 -12.59
N PHE A 139 -8.69 23.49 -13.41
CA PHE A 139 -7.88 22.39 -12.94
C PHE A 139 -6.54 22.88 -12.37
N GLN A 140 -5.87 23.81 -13.04
CA GLN A 140 -4.63 24.43 -12.51
C GLN A 140 -4.87 25.16 -11.17
N LYS A 141 -6.00 25.88 -11.02
CA LYS A 141 -6.38 26.50 -9.75
C LYS A 141 -6.64 25.47 -8.64
N LEU A 142 -7.26 24.33 -8.97
CA LEU A 142 -7.45 23.24 -8.03
C LEU A 142 -6.10 22.70 -7.55
N LEU A 143 -5.18 22.46 -8.47
CA LEU A 143 -3.85 21.94 -8.14
C LEU A 143 -3.05 22.92 -7.26
N SER A 144 -3.08 24.22 -7.58
CA SER A 144 -2.44 25.23 -6.75
C SER A 144 -2.95 25.20 -5.30
N LYS A 145 -4.27 25.07 -5.14
CA LYS A 145 -4.86 24.91 -3.80
C LYS A 145 -4.46 23.64 -3.11
N MET A 146 -4.36 22.52 -3.83
CA MET A 146 -3.93 21.23 -3.23
C MET A 146 -2.50 21.30 -2.69
N VAL A 147 -1.60 22.03 -3.37
CA VAL A 147 -0.22 22.24 -2.92
C VAL A 147 -0.14 23.10 -1.65
N GLU A 148 -1.10 24.03 -1.45
CA GLU A 148 -1.17 24.87 -0.26
C GLU A 148 -1.56 24.08 1.01
N PHE A 149 -2.20 22.92 0.86
CA PHE A 149 -2.55 22.10 2.01
C PHE A 149 -1.30 21.38 2.53
N PRO A 150 -0.94 21.53 3.81
CA PRO A 150 0.18 20.82 4.38
C PRO A 150 -0.06 19.31 4.28
N ALA A 151 0.95 18.58 3.82
CA ALA A 151 0.90 17.14 3.86
C ALA A 151 0.61 16.69 5.29
N TYR A 152 -0.39 15.81 5.45
CA TYR A 152 -0.74 15.25 6.75
C TYR A 152 0.50 14.55 7.34
N SER A 153 1.10 15.15 8.36
CA SER A 153 2.20 14.56 9.07
C SER A 153 1.66 13.83 10.29
N VAL A 154 1.77 12.51 10.29
CA VAL A 154 1.60 11.74 11.53
C VAL A 154 2.87 11.94 12.35
N ASP A 155 2.84 12.87 13.29
CA ASP A 155 3.92 12.99 14.27
C ASP A 155 3.84 11.80 15.22
N ALA A 156 4.82 10.91 15.10
CA ALA A 156 4.94 9.71 15.93
C ALA A 156 5.33 10.03 17.40
N LYS A 157 5.25 11.28 17.81
CA LYS A 157 5.55 11.72 19.18
C LYS A 157 4.35 11.67 20.12
N GLU A 158 3.15 11.38 19.60
CA GLU A 158 1.91 11.35 20.41
C GLU A 158 1.38 9.92 20.66
N ILE A 159 2.25 8.90 20.52
CA ILE A 159 1.90 7.52 20.89
C ILE A 159 2.93 7.00 21.90
#